data_46968bd185f6745096ebfc9eec8f3512
#
_entry.id   46968bd185f6745096ebfc9eec8f3512
#
_cell.length_a   1.000
_cell.length_b   1.000
_cell.length_c   1.000
_cell.angle_alpha   90.00
_cell.angle_beta   90.00
_cell.angle_gamma   90.00
#
_symmetry.space_group_name_H-M   'P 1'
#
loop_
_entity.id
_entity.type
_entity.pdbx_description
1 polymer ?
#
loop_
_entity_poly.entity_id
_entity_poly.type
_entity_poly.pdbx_seq_one_letter_code
_entity_poly.pdbx_strand_id
1 'polypeptide(L)'
;MSPLSTLSPLTVKKPSPARQRLRGGARYAPTLATVGLFLAMFAVGAGMYPSFLSGQVFLNLFIDNTFLIVLAVGMTFVILTGGIDLSVGAVVALSMMVSATLLQQGWNAGAVIVLVLVIGGGLGLLMGLIIQYFDIQPFIVTLAGMFLARGLCYVISLDSIPVTEGFFTGMAQAQIPLPGDLFVSPGVLLALGIVAAAFFVLHHTRFGRTVYAIGGNEHSAMLMGLPVKSTKILVYALSGLCSAIAGILFSFYSLSGYSLAAQGMELDAIAAVVIGGTLLTGGTGYVLGSVVGVLVLGIVQTFIAYDGTLSSWWTKIVIGGLLLVFILLQRLFARKAG
;
A
#
# COMPACT_ATOMS: atom_id res chain seq x y z
N MET A 1 -55.20 7.93 -39.45
CA MET A 1 -53.89 7.54 -40.00
C MET A 1 -52.93 8.70 -39.72
N SER A 2 -52.12 8.58 -38.70
CA SER A 2 -51.12 9.59 -38.30
C SER A 2 -49.77 9.13 -38.74
N PRO A 3 -48.91 9.94 -39.39
CA PRO A 3 -47.62 9.47 -39.91
C PRO A 3 -46.62 9.37 -38.73
N LEU A 4 -46.00 8.20 -38.64
CA LEU A 4 -44.86 7.92 -37.77
C LEU A 4 -43.70 8.86 -38.14
N SER A 5 -43.40 9.79 -37.24
CA SER A 5 -42.24 10.68 -37.30
C SER A 5 -40.96 9.85 -37.27
N THR A 6 -40.17 9.94 -38.32
CA THR A 6 -38.84 9.33 -38.50
C THR A 6 -37.88 9.83 -37.41
N LEU A 7 -37.55 8.98 -36.44
CA LEU A 7 -36.43 9.19 -35.54
C LEU A 7 -35.12 9.15 -36.34
N SER A 8 -34.47 10.29 -36.52
CA SER A 8 -33.14 10.36 -37.08
C SER A 8 -32.12 9.64 -36.15
N PRO A 9 -31.23 8.80 -36.70
CA PRO A 9 -30.23 8.11 -35.87
C PRO A 9 -29.30 9.12 -35.23
N LEU A 10 -29.16 9.04 -33.88
CA LEU A 10 -28.20 9.80 -33.11
C LEU A 10 -26.78 9.47 -33.62
N THR A 11 -26.20 10.33 -34.43
CA THR A 11 -24.80 10.24 -34.85
C THR A 11 -23.88 10.52 -33.69
N VAL A 12 -23.40 9.45 -33.02
CA VAL A 12 -22.34 9.54 -32.03
C VAL A 12 -21.06 9.99 -32.73
N LYS A 13 -20.75 11.26 -32.63
CA LYS A 13 -19.52 11.87 -33.16
C LYS A 13 -18.31 11.21 -32.52
N LYS A 14 -17.54 10.40 -33.26
CA LYS A 14 -16.28 9.82 -32.78
C LYS A 14 -15.34 10.98 -32.31
N PRO A 15 -14.75 10.90 -31.11
CA PRO A 15 -13.84 11.95 -30.65
C PRO A 15 -12.61 12.03 -31.57
N SER A 16 -12.13 13.24 -31.82
CA SER A 16 -10.96 13.49 -32.67
C SER A 16 -9.69 12.81 -32.12
N PRO A 17 -8.73 12.41 -32.97
CA PRO A 17 -7.49 11.74 -32.54
C PRO A 17 -6.69 12.58 -31.52
N ALA A 18 -6.74 13.90 -31.58
CA ALA A 18 -6.14 14.81 -30.61
C ALA A 18 -6.81 14.71 -29.22
N ARG A 19 -8.15 14.61 -29.15
CA ARG A 19 -8.88 14.37 -27.90
C ARG A 19 -8.62 12.98 -27.30
N GLN A 20 -8.36 11.97 -28.13
CA GLN A 20 -7.99 10.64 -27.66
C GLN A 20 -6.58 10.62 -27.06
N ARG A 21 -5.60 11.34 -27.65
CA ARG A 21 -4.23 11.47 -27.10
C ARG A 21 -4.21 12.26 -25.79
N LEU A 22 -5.01 13.31 -25.66
CA LEU A 22 -5.14 14.08 -24.42
C LEU A 22 -5.80 13.23 -23.29
N ARG A 23 -6.76 12.38 -23.62
CA ARG A 23 -7.36 11.44 -22.64
C ARG A 23 -6.38 10.35 -22.20
N GLY A 24 -5.49 9.87 -23.06
CA GLY A 24 -4.43 8.91 -22.72
C GLY A 24 -3.40 9.51 -21.74
N GLY A 25 -2.99 10.76 -21.94
CA GLY A 25 -2.05 11.46 -21.04
C GLY A 25 -2.66 11.81 -19.68
N ALA A 26 -3.93 12.19 -19.64
CA ALA A 26 -4.63 12.54 -18.41
C ALA A 26 -4.73 11.38 -17.40
N ARG A 27 -4.69 10.13 -17.87
CA ARG A 27 -4.74 8.93 -17.03
C ARG A 27 -3.50 8.79 -16.13
N TYR A 28 -2.33 9.21 -16.59
CA TYR A 28 -1.07 9.11 -15.83
C TYR A 28 -0.72 10.41 -15.09
N ALA A 29 -1.50 11.49 -15.30
CA ALA A 29 -1.21 12.79 -14.71
C ALA A 29 -1.05 12.76 -13.18
N PRO A 30 -1.87 12.05 -12.37
CA PRO A 30 -1.67 11.98 -10.93
C PRO A 30 -0.34 11.32 -10.55
N THR A 31 -0.01 10.18 -11.17
CA THR A 31 1.26 9.47 -10.90
C THR A 31 2.47 10.30 -11.35
N LEU A 32 2.39 11.00 -12.48
CA LEU A 32 3.47 11.89 -12.94
C LEU A 32 3.64 13.08 -11.99
N ALA A 33 2.55 13.63 -11.44
CA ALA A 33 2.62 14.66 -10.42
C ALA A 33 3.34 14.18 -9.16
N THR A 34 3.10 12.95 -8.73
CA THR A 34 3.79 12.34 -7.57
C THR A 34 5.27 12.14 -7.85
N VAL A 35 5.63 11.64 -9.05
CA VAL A 35 7.03 11.52 -9.45
C VAL A 35 7.70 12.90 -9.48
N GLY A 36 7.03 13.93 -10.03
CA GLY A 36 7.52 15.30 -10.03
C GLY A 36 7.72 15.85 -8.62
N LEU A 37 6.78 15.59 -7.71
CA LEU A 37 6.90 15.96 -6.30
C LEU A 37 8.09 15.25 -5.64
N PHE A 38 8.24 13.93 -5.85
CA PHE A 38 9.37 13.16 -5.32
C PHE A 38 10.70 13.76 -5.77
N LEU A 39 10.86 14.02 -7.08
CA LEU A 39 12.09 14.60 -7.64
C LEU A 39 12.34 16.01 -7.11
N ALA A 40 11.30 16.84 -7.00
CA ALA A 40 11.41 18.19 -6.45
C ALA A 40 11.85 18.16 -4.99
N MET A 41 11.25 17.32 -4.15
CA MET A 41 11.65 17.16 -2.75
C MET A 41 13.08 16.63 -2.64
N PHE A 42 13.47 15.65 -3.44
CA PHE A 42 14.82 15.11 -3.45
C PHE A 42 15.84 16.19 -3.86
N ALA A 43 15.53 17.02 -4.86
CA ALA A 43 16.38 18.12 -5.29
C ALA A 43 16.52 19.21 -4.22
N VAL A 44 15.43 19.53 -3.50
CA VAL A 44 15.48 20.47 -2.36
C VAL A 44 16.37 19.91 -1.25
N GLY A 45 16.24 18.64 -0.91
CA GLY A 45 17.09 17.97 0.09
C GLY A 45 18.57 18.01 -0.29
N ALA A 46 18.86 17.74 -1.55
CA ALA A 46 20.20 17.81 -2.11
C ALA A 46 20.81 19.23 -2.05
N GLY A 47 19.97 20.25 -2.17
CA GLY A 47 20.41 21.66 -2.05
C GLY A 47 20.60 22.10 -0.61
N MET A 48 19.86 21.54 0.35
CA MET A 48 19.95 21.90 1.77
C MET A 48 21.04 21.10 2.51
N TYR A 49 21.24 19.84 2.16
CA TYR A 49 22.13 18.92 2.85
C TYR A 49 23.10 18.25 1.86
N PRO A 50 24.42 18.57 1.89
CA PRO A 50 25.38 18.01 0.93
C PRO A 50 25.44 16.49 0.87
N SER A 51 25.23 15.82 2.02
CA SER A 51 25.22 14.35 2.13
C SER A 51 23.93 13.70 1.57
N PHE A 52 22.89 14.47 1.28
CA PHE A 52 21.62 13.96 0.77
C PHE A 52 21.72 13.42 -0.67
N LEU A 53 22.67 13.91 -1.46
CA LEU A 53 22.95 13.46 -2.84
C LEU A 53 23.67 12.10 -2.92
N SER A 54 23.96 11.43 -1.79
CA SER A 54 24.59 10.13 -1.86
C SER A 54 23.63 9.06 -2.40
N GLY A 55 24.14 8.16 -3.26
CA GLY A 55 23.35 7.02 -3.75
C GLY A 55 22.80 6.16 -2.61
N GLN A 56 23.52 6.10 -1.48
CA GLN A 56 23.08 5.34 -0.31
C GLN A 56 21.83 5.97 0.34
N VAL A 57 21.69 7.30 0.38
CA VAL A 57 20.47 7.97 0.90
C VAL A 57 19.26 7.58 0.06
N PHE A 58 19.41 7.54 -1.27
CA PHE A 58 18.34 7.06 -2.14
C PHE A 58 17.96 5.58 -1.85
N LEU A 59 18.95 4.72 -1.66
CA LEU A 59 18.72 3.31 -1.31
C LEU A 59 18.12 3.15 0.10
N ASN A 60 18.51 4.00 1.04
CA ASN A 60 17.97 4.00 2.39
C ASN A 60 16.47 4.32 2.39
N LEU A 61 15.95 5.15 1.46
CA LEU A 61 14.51 5.36 1.32
C LEU A 61 13.77 4.03 1.09
N PHE A 62 14.35 3.08 0.36
CA PHE A 62 13.78 1.75 0.17
C PHE A 62 13.98 0.87 1.39
N ILE A 63 15.15 0.91 2.02
CA ILE A 63 15.49 0.09 3.19
C ILE A 63 14.56 0.43 4.35
N ASP A 64 14.44 1.73 4.68
CA ASP A 64 13.65 2.22 5.82
C ASP A 64 12.14 2.07 5.60
N ASN A 65 11.69 2.02 4.36
CA ASN A 65 10.28 1.92 4.01
C ASN A 65 9.89 0.58 3.37
N THR A 66 10.74 -0.44 3.45
CA THR A 66 10.52 -1.75 2.85
C THR A 66 9.17 -2.36 3.23
N PHE A 67 8.84 -2.35 4.52
CA PHE A 67 7.59 -2.88 5.06
C PHE A 67 6.38 -2.04 4.61
N LEU A 68 6.51 -0.73 4.53
CA LEU A 68 5.45 0.16 4.07
C LEU A 68 5.19 -0.01 2.56
N ILE A 69 6.22 -0.29 1.76
CA ILE A 69 6.07 -0.60 0.33
C ILE A 69 5.18 -1.85 0.14
N VAL A 70 5.46 -2.92 0.88
CA VAL A 70 4.66 -4.15 0.79
C VAL A 70 3.23 -3.92 1.28
N LEU A 71 3.07 -3.17 2.36
CA LEU A 71 1.76 -2.80 2.89
C LEU A 71 0.95 -1.97 1.88
N ALA A 72 1.58 -0.98 1.24
CA ALA A 72 0.97 -0.15 0.22
C ALA A 72 0.58 -0.95 -1.03
N VAL A 73 1.31 -2.02 -1.37
CA VAL A 73 0.90 -2.96 -2.44
C VAL A 73 -0.45 -3.59 -2.10
N GLY A 74 -0.59 -4.21 -0.92
CA GLY A 74 -1.86 -4.79 -0.48
C GLY A 74 -2.99 -3.77 -0.46
N MET A 75 -2.75 -2.59 0.12
CA MET A 75 -3.71 -1.48 0.18
C MET A 75 -4.12 -0.98 -1.22
N THR A 76 -3.21 -1.02 -2.21
CA THR A 76 -3.53 -0.64 -3.59
C THR A 76 -4.64 -1.52 -4.18
N PHE A 77 -4.59 -2.84 -3.97
CA PHE A 77 -5.65 -3.75 -4.44
C PHE A 77 -6.99 -3.43 -3.77
N VAL A 78 -6.98 -3.16 -2.46
CA VAL A 78 -8.20 -2.82 -1.71
C VAL A 78 -8.80 -1.52 -2.22
N ILE A 79 -8.00 -0.45 -2.31
CA ILE A 79 -8.49 0.87 -2.77
C ILE A 79 -8.94 0.81 -4.23
N LEU A 80 -8.28 0.04 -5.09
CA LEU A 80 -8.72 -0.15 -6.49
C LEU A 80 -10.12 -0.76 -6.60
N THR A 81 -10.58 -1.55 -5.62
CA THR A 81 -11.97 -2.04 -5.57
C THR A 81 -12.96 -1.07 -4.91
N GLY A 82 -12.50 0.11 -4.49
CA GLY A 82 -13.30 1.09 -3.76
C GLY A 82 -13.45 0.77 -2.26
N GLY A 83 -12.68 -0.19 -1.73
CA GLY A 83 -12.64 -0.54 -0.31
C GLY A 83 -11.57 0.20 0.46
N ILE A 84 -11.61 0.07 1.79
CA ILE A 84 -10.58 0.54 2.71
C ILE A 84 -10.31 -0.59 3.71
N ASP A 85 -9.03 -0.83 4.03
CA ASP A 85 -8.62 -1.81 5.03
C ASP A 85 -7.85 -1.12 6.16
N LEU A 86 -8.51 -0.92 7.28
CA LEU A 86 -7.90 -0.32 8.47
C LEU A 86 -7.15 -1.34 9.34
N SER A 87 -7.30 -2.62 9.08
CA SER A 87 -6.69 -3.67 9.92
C SER A 87 -5.19 -3.83 9.69
N VAL A 88 -4.68 -3.36 8.55
CA VAL A 88 -3.34 -3.68 8.04
C VAL A 88 -2.22 -3.36 9.06
N GLY A 89 -2.26 -2.20 9.71
CA GLY A 89 -1.26 -1.83 10.73
C GLY A 89 -1.33 -2.71 11.98
N ALA A 90 -2.53 -3.09 12.41
CA ALA A 90 -2.71 -4.00 13.55
C ALA A 90 -2.28 -5.45 13.20
N VAL A 91 -2.49 -5.89 11.95
CA VAL A 91 -2.01 -7.21 11.46
C VAL A 91 -0.48 -7.20 11.36
N VAL A 92 0.15 -6.10 10.96
CA VAL A 92 1.62 -5.93 11.02
C VAL A 92 2.10 -6.15 12.46
N ALA A 93 1.53 -5.43 13.43
CA ALA A 93 1.92 -5.56 14.84
C ALA A 93 1.69 -6.98 15.38
N LEU A 94 0.55 -7.60 15.07
CA LEU A 94 0.27 -8.99 15.45
C LEU A 94 1.30 -9.95 14.87
N SER A 95 1.68 -9.76 13.61
CA SER A 95 2.71 -10.56 12.94
C SER A 95 4.07 -10.43 13.64
N MET A 96 4.45 -9.22 14.06
CA MET A 96 5.65 -8.97 14.84
C MET A 96 5.59 -9.65 16.22
N MET A 97 4.47 -9.51 16.93
CA MET A 97 4.29 -10.07 18.27
C MET A 97 4.33 -11.59 18.25
N VAL A 98 3.61 -12.23 17.31
CA VAL A 98 3.62 -13.68 17.14
C VAL A 98 5.03 -14.17 16.77
N SER A 99 5.71 -13.49 15.84
CA SER A 99 7.07 -13.85 15.45
C SER A 99 8.01 -13.78 16.65
N ALA A 100 8.05 -12.66 17.36
CA ALA A 100 8.95 -12.47 18.49
C ALA A 100 8.71 -13.49 19.60
N THR A 101 7.44 -13.74 19.97
CA THR A 101 7.08 -14.68 21.03
C THR A 101 7.47 -16.10 20.68
N LEU A 102 7.17 -16.59 19.48
CA LEU A 102 7.47 -17.96 19.08
C LEU A 102 8.98 -18.19 18.89
N LEU A 103 9.68 -17.20 18.34
CA LEU A 103 11.15 -17.27 18.23
C LEU A 103 11.82 -17.29 19.62
N GLN A 104 11.32 -16.53 20.57
CA GLN A 104 11.81 -16.55 21.95
C GLN A 104 11.57 -17.92 22.62
N GLN A 105 10.49 -18.61 22.24
CA GLN A 105 10.20 -19.99 22.67
C GLN A 105 11.03 -21.06 21.95
N GLY A 106 11.93 -20.66 21.04
CA GLY A 106 12.80 -21.58 20.30
C GLY A 106 12.17 -22.24 19.08
N TRP A 107 11.07 -21.71 18.54
CA TRP A 107 10.49 -22.21 17.30
C TRP A 107 11.42 -21.95 16.12
N ASN A 108 11.38 -22.81 15.12
CA ASN A 108 12.12 -22.62 13.87
C ASN A 108 11.58 -21.38 13.10
N ALA A 109 12.50 -20.51 12.66
CA ALA A 109 12.15 -19.26 11.95
C ALA A 109 11.26 -19.49 10.72
N GLY A 110 11.52 -20.53 9.93
CA GLY A 110 10.69 -20.86 8.76
C GLY A 110 9.27 -21.26 9.14
N ALA A 111 9.08 -22.04 10.23
CA ALA A 111 7.76 -22.40 10.72
C ALA A 111 7.00 -21.17 11.23
N VAL A 112 7.67 -20.26 11.92
CA VAL A 112 7.10 -18.99 12.40
C VAL A 112 6.66 -18.13 11.23
N ILE A 113 7.49 -17.96 10.20
CA ILE A 113 7.15 -17.19 8.99
C ILE A 113 5.89 -17.75 8.34
N VAL A 114 5.83 -19.07 8.11
CA VAL A 114 4.65 -19.70 7.49
C VAL A 114 3.40 -19.49 8.34
N LEU A 115 3.49 -19.68 9.66
CA LEU A 115 2.37 -19.47 10.57
C LEU A 115 1.85 -18.03 10.54
N VAL A 116 2.74 -17.06 10.57
CA VAL A 116 2.40 -15.63 10.51
C VAL A 116 1.71 -15.28 9.19
N LEU A 117 2.19 -15.81 8.06
CA LEU A 117 1.54 -15.62 6.76
C LEU A 117 0.14 -16.22 6.73
N VAL A 118 -0.05 -17.41 7.34
CA VAL A 118 -1.37 -18.06 7.46
C VAL A 118 -2.31 -17.23 8.35
N ILE A 119 -1.82 -16.70 9.46
CA ILE A 119 -2.61 -15.83 10.36
C ILE A 119 -3.05 -14.57 9.63
N GLY A 120 -2.11 -13.81 9.01
CA GLY A 120 -2.45 -12.55 8.34
C GLY A 120 -3.34 -12.77 7.12
N GLY A 121 -3.01 -13.73 6.25
CA GLY A 121 -3.86 -14.09 5.11
C GLY A 121 -5.24 -14.62 5.55
N GLY A 122 -5.29 -15.41 6.63
CA GLY A 122 -6.53 -15.92 7.23
C GLY A 122 -7.43 -14.82 7.80
N LEU A 123 -6.86 -13.84 8.52
CA LEU A 123 -7.60 -12.67 9.00
C LEU A 123 -8.14 -11.83 7.84
N GLY A 124 -7.33 -11.58 6.82
CA GLY A 124 -7.77 -10.89 5.61
C GLY A 124 -8.88 -11.64 4.88
N LEU A 125 -8.73 -12.97 4.74
CA LEU A 125 -9.75 -13.84 4.15
C LEU A 125 -11.06 -13.79 4.93
N LEU A 126 -10.99 -13.89 6.26
CA LEU A 126 -12.17 -13.81 7.15
C LEU A 126 -12.89 -12.48 6.98
N MET A 127 -12.16 -11.37 7.00
CA MET A 127 -12.75 -10.03 6.78
C MET A 127 -13.38 -9.93 5.39
N GLY A 128 -12.71 -10.43 4.35
CA GLY A 128 -13.26 -10.46 2.99
C GLY A 128 -14.53 -11.28 2.87
N LEU A 129 -14.61 -12.42 3.56
CA LEU A 129 -15.83 -13.25 3.64
C LEU A 129 -16.96 -12.48 4.32
N ILE A 130 -16.71 -11.87 5.49
CA ILE A 130 -17.71 -11.09 6.23
C ILE A 130 -18.23 -9.93 5.35
N ILE A 131 -17.35 -9.15 4.74
CA ILE A 131 -17.72 -8.04 3.85
C ILE A 131 -18.65 -8.53 2.74
N GLN A 132 -18.30 -9.66 2.12
CA GLN A 132 -18.98 -10.10 0.89
C GLN A 132 -20.26 -10.88 1.14
N TYR A 133 -20.34 -11.68 2.22
CA TYR A 133 -21.53 -12.53 2.48
C TYR A 133 -22.59 -11.81 3.33
N PHE A 134 -22.17 -10.89 4.18
CA PHE A 134 -23.09 -10.10 5.03
C PHE A 134 -23.36 -8.70 4.46
N ASP A 135 -22.76 -8.36 3.32
CA ASP A 135 -22.91 -7.04 2.66
C ASP A 135 -22.62 -5.86 3.61
N ILE A 136 -21.64 -6.05 4.51
CA ILE A 136 -21.22 -5.03 5.46
C ILE A 136 -20.14 -4.14 4.81
N GLN A 137 -20.21 -2.83 5.09
CA GLN A 137 -19.20 -1.91 4.57
C GLN A 137 -17.79 -2.30 5.00
N PRO A 138 -16.81 -2.32 4.08
CA PRO A 138 -15.42 -2.71 4.35
C PRO A 138 -14.80 -1.98 5.53
N PHE A 139 -15.02 -0.69 5.65
CA PHE A 139 -14.52 0.14 6.74
C PHE A 139 -14.92 -0.41 8.13
N ILE A 140 -16.18 -0.85 8.31
CA ILE A 140 -16.68 -1.35 9.61
C ILE A 140 -16.00 -2.68 9.95
N VAL A 141 -15.95 -3.60 8.98
CA VAL A 141 -15.36 -4.93 9.20
C VAL A 141 -13.85 -4.85 9.47
N THR A 142 -13.14 -4.03 8.69
CA THR A 142 -11.69 -3.89 8.87
C THR A 142 -11.32 -3.10 10.13
N LEU A 143 -12.17 -2.16 10.56
CA LEU A 143 -12.05 -1.50 11.87
C LEU A 143 -12.20 -2.51 13.01
N ALA A 144 -13.21 -3.39 12.93
CA ALA A 144 -13.37 -4.47 13.92
C ALA A 144 -12.17 -5.43 13.89
N GLY A 145 -11.67 -5.78 12.69
CA GLY A 145 -10.45 -6.57 12.50
C GLY A 145 -9.21 -5.91 13.11
N MET A 146 -9.10 -4.59 12.98
CA MET A 146 -8.03 -3.80 13.61
C MET A 146 -8.06 -3.94 15.14
N PHE A 147 -9.22 -3.76 15.77
CA PHE A 147 -9.36 -3.91 17.21
C PHE A 147 -9.09 -5.35 17.67
N LEU A 148 -9.57 -6.35 16.90
CA LEU A 148 -9.30 -7.75 17.20
C LEU A 148 -7.78 -8.05 17.16
N ALA A 149 -7.10 -7.69 16.06
CA ALA A 149 -5.67 -7.94 15.92
C ALA A 149 -4.86 -7.17 16.97
N ARG A 150 -5.22 -5.92 17.25
CA ARG A 150 -4.55 -5.10 18.27
C ARG A 150 -4.80 -5.66 19.68
N GLY A 151 -6.03 -6.08 19.99
CA GLY A 151 -6.36 -6.75 21.25
C GLY A 151 -5.56 -8.03 21.46
N LEU A 152 -5.40 -8.86 20.41
CA LEU A 152 -4.55 -10.06 20.45
C LEU A 152 -3.07 -9.71 20.75
N CYS A 153 -2.55 -8.60 20.22
CA CYS A 153 -1.19 -8.14 20.56
C CYS A 153 -1.05 -7.92 22.07
N TYR A 154 -2.02 -7.23 22.71
CA TYR A 154 -1.99 -6.96 24.14
C TYR A 154 -2.16 -8.23 25.00
N VAL A 155 -2.89 -9.21 24.52
CA VAL A 155 -3.01 -10.54 25.19
C VAL A 155 -1.67 -11.28 25.16
N ILE A 156 -0.87 -11.11 24.09
CA ILE A 156 0.45 -11.75 23.99
C ILE A 156 1.43 -11.07 24.96
N SER A 157 1.62 -9.77 24.87
CA SER A 157 2.48 -8.99 25.80
C SER A 157 2.20 -7.50 25.67
N LEU A 158 2.29 -6.77 26.80
CA LEU A 158 2.32 -5.33 26.84
C LEU A 158 3.73 -4.78 26.60
N ASP A 159 4.74 -5.57 26.96
CA ASP A 159 6.15 -5.21 26.82
C ASP A 159 6.70 -5.59 25.46
N SER A 160 7.79 -4.92 25.06
CA SER A 160 8.54 -5.26 23.86
C SER A 160 9.28 -6.57 24.04
N ILE A 161 9.14 -7.50 23.10
CA ILE A 161 9.82 -8.80 23.09
C ILE A 161 10.98 -8.71 22.10
N PRO A 162 12.26 -8.83 22.55
CA PRO A 162 13.40 -8.79 21.64
C PRO A 162 13.48 -10.05 20.79
N VAL A 163 13.88 -9.90 19.52
CA VAL A 163 14.15 -10.99 18.60
C VAL A 163 15.65 -11.21 18.50
N THR A 164 16.14 -12.31 19.07
CA THR A 164 17.57 -12.69 19.11
C THR A 164 17.88 -13.92 18.26
N GLU A 165 16.88 -14.48 17.57
CA GLU A 165 17.03 -15.67 16.76
C GLU A 165 17.95 -15.40 15.55
N GLY A 166 18.83 -16.38 15.24
CA GLY A 166 19.94 -16.24 14.30
C GLY A 166 19.56 -15.88 12.87
N PHE A 167 18.46 -16.40 12.34
CA PHE A 167 18.01 -16.08 10.98
C PHE A 167 17.49 -14.63 10.90
N PHE A 168 16.69 -14.19 11.88
CA PHE A 168 16.15 -12.83 11.90
C PHE A 168 17.25 -11.78 12.12
N THR A 169 18.19 -12.03 13.03
CA THR A 169 19.35 -11.15 13.23
C THR A 169 20.27 -11.14 12.01
N GLY A 170 20.45 -12.29 11.37
CA GLY A 170 21.21 -12.40 10.13
C GLY A 170 20.56 -11.59 8.99
N MET A 171 19.24 -11.67 8.84
CA MET A 171 18.50 -10.89 7.83
C MET A 171 18.54 -9.38 8.10
N ALA A 172 18.51 -8.98 9.38
CA ALA A 172 18.61 -7.58 9.80
C ALA A 172 19.97 -6.97 9.44
N GLN A 173 21.05 -7.74 9.62
CA GLN A 173 22.43 -7.30 9.38
C GLN A 173 22.93 -7.53 7.96
N ALA A 174 22.19 -8.32 7.18
CA ALA A 174 22.61 -8.66 5.83
C ALA A 174 22.60 -7.44 4.91
N GLN A 175 23.74 -7.21 4.28
CA GLN A 175 23.95 -6.17 3.28
C GLN A 175 24.34 -6.81 1.97
N ILE A 176 23.60 -6.51 0.91
CA ILE A 176 23.92 -6.94 -0.44
C ILE A 176 24.71 -5.81 -1.07
N PRO A 177 26.03 -6.01 -1.33
CA PRO A 177 26.87 -4.97 -1.87
C PRO A 177 26.51 -4.65 -3.32
N LEU A 178 26.54 -3.37 -3.66
CA LEU A 178 26.36 -2.83 -4.99
C LEU A 178 27.62 -2.06 -5.40
N PRO A 179 27.87 -1.82 -6.71
CA PRO A 179 29.01 -1.02 -7.15
C PRO A 179 29.02 0.38 -6.52
N GLY A 180 30.20 0.87 -6.11
CA GLY A 180 30.38 2.21 -5.54
C GLY A 180 30.14 2.30 -4.04
N ASP A 181 30.48 1.24 -3.29
CA ASP A 181 30.33 1.15 -1.83
C ASP A 181 28.89 1.34 -1.33
N LEU A 182 27.93 0.99 -2.20
CA LEU A 182 26.51 1.02 -1.90
C LEU A 182 26.04 -0.36 -1.43
N PHE A 183 24.94 -0.39 -0.68
CA PHE A 183 24.32 -1.65 -0.27
C PHE A 183 22.79 -1.53 -0.20
N VAL A 184 22.12 -2.67 -0.32
CA VAL A 184 20.68 -2.81 -0.02
C VAL A 184 20.46 -3.98 0.92
N SER A 185 19.35 -3.94 1.69
CA SER A 185 18.94 -5.09 2.50
C SER A 185 18.22 -6.15 1.66
N PRO A 186 18.28 -7.44 2.04
CA PRO A 186 17.51 -8.50 1.38
C PRO A 186 16.01 -8.21 1.35
N GLY A 187 15.49 -7.51 2.37
CA GLY A 187 14.10 -7.08 2.45
C GLY A 187 13.68 -6.20 1.27
N VAL A 188 14.56 -5.32 0.78
CA VAL A 188 14.28 -4.48 -0.40
C VAL A 188 14.06 -5.33 -1.64
N LEU A 189 14.89 -6.37 -1.86
CA LEU A 189 14.70 -7.27 -3.01
C LEU A 189 13.38 -8.03 -2.92
N LEU A 190 13.01 -8.48 -1.72
CA LEU A 190 11.72 -9.13 -1.49
C LEU A 190 10.56 -8.16 -1.79
N ALA A 191 10.63 -6.93 -1.28
CA ALA A 191 9.60 -5.91 -1.53
C ALA A 191 9.48 -5.59 -3.03
N LEU A 192 10.60 -5.41 -3.74
CA LEU A 192 10.59 -5.17 -5.19
C LEU A 192 10.05 -6.38 -5.96
N GLY A 193 10.35 -7.60 -5.53
CA GLY A 193 9.76 -8.83 -6.08
C GLY A 193 8.24 -8.86 -5.92
N ILE A 194 7.71 -8.46 -4.74
CA ILE A 194 6.27 -8.34 -4.47
C ILE A 194 5.65 -7.25 -5.34
N VAL A 195 6.31 -6.09 -5.49
CA VAL A 195 5.85 -5.00 -6.39
C VAL A 195 5.77 -5.49 -7.84
N ALA A 196 6.79 -6.22 -8.31
CA ALA A 196 6.81 -6.78 -9.67
C ALA A 196 5.68 -7.82 -9.87
N ALA A 197 5.47 -8.71 -8.89
CA ALA A 197 4.38 -9.68 -8.91
C ALA A 197 3.01 -8.99 -8.91
N ALA A 198 2.81 -7.98 -8.07
CA ALA A 198 1.58 -7.20 -8.00
C ALA A 198 1.32 -6.44 -9.31
N PHE A 199 2.35 -5.84 -9.89
CA PHE A 199 2.27 -5.18 -11.20
C PHE A 199 1.83 -6.17 -12.28
N PHE A 200 2.46 -7.36 -12.34
CA PHE A 200 2.08 -8.41 -13.27
C PHE A 200 0.63 -8.86 -13.07
N VAL A 201 0.23 -9.13 -11.82
CA VAL A 201 -1.13 -9.57 -11.47
C VAL A 201 -2.17 -8.53 -11.90
N LEU A 202 -1.96 -7.24 -11.59
CA LEU A 202 -2.92 -6.18 -11.93
C LEU A 202 -3.04 -5.93 -13.43
N HIS A 203 -1.93 -5.98 -14.18
CA HIS A 203 -1.94 -5.59 -15.59
C HIS A 203 -2.12 -6.74 -16.56
N HIS A 204 -1.71 -7.97 -16.19
CA HIS A 204 -1.65 -9.10 -17.12
C HIS A 204 -2.62 -10.24 -16.79
N THR A 205 -3.32 -10.23 -15.64
CA THR A 205 -4.22 -11.31 -15.26
C THR A 205 -5.71 -10.95 -15.40
N ARG A 206 -6.57 -11.98 -15.39
CA ARG A 206 -8.03 -11.80 -15.32
C ARG A 206 -8.44 -11.18 -13.98
N PHE A 207 -7.77 -11.56 -12.90
CA PHE A 207 -8.01 -11.03 -11.56
C PHE A 207 -7.81 -9.50 -11.51
N GLY A 208 -6.69 -8.99 -12.03
CA GLY A 208 -6.42 -7.55 -12.06
C GLY A 208 -7.46 -6.77 -12.89
N ARG A 209 -7.86 -7.31 -14.05
CA ARG A 209 -8.93 -6.69 -14.84
C ARG A 209 -10.26 -6.61 -14.08
N THR A 210 -10.59 -7.66 -13.30
CA THR A 210 -11.80 -7.69 -12.48
C THR A 210 -11.70 -6.67 -11.33
N VAL A 211 -10.52 -6.52 -10.69
CA VAL A 211 -10.28 -5.50 -9.66
C VAL A 211 -10.58 -4.09 -10.19
N TYR A 212 -10.04 -3.72 -11.35
CA TYR A 212 -10.32 -2.42 -11.97
C TYR A 212 -11.80 -2.26 -12.37
N ALA A 213 -12.44 -3.32 -12.87
CA ALA A 213 -13.84 -3.29 -13.26
C ALA A 213 -14.77 -3.06 -12.07
N ILE A 214 -14.50 -3.73 -10.92
CA ILE A 214 -15.24 -3.55 -9.66
C ILE A 214 -15.18 -2.10 -9.20
N GLY A 215 -13.96 -1.53 -9.16
CA GLY A 215 -13.78 -0.14 -8.73
C GLY A 215 -14.35 0.89 -9.70
N GLY A 216 -14.49 0.54 -10.98
CA GLY A 216 -15.18 1.39 -11.96
C GLY A 216 -16.70 1.43 -11.73
N ASN A 217 -17.34 0.28 -11.65
CA ASN A 217 -18.74 0.10 -11.26
C ASN A 217 -19.00 -1.37 -10.93
N GLU A 218 -19.18 -1.66 -9.64
CA GLU A 218 -19.37 -3.04 -9.14
C GLU A 218 -20.61 -3.70 -9.75
N HIS A 219 -21.73 -2.98 -9.84
CA HIS A 219 -22.97 -3.52 -10.40
C HIS A 219 -22.82 -3.88 -11.88
N SER A 220 -22.18 -3.02 -12.67
CA SER A 220 -21.89 -3.31 -14.08
C SER A 220 -20.95 -4.49 -14.24
N ALA A 221 -19.91 -4.60 -13.39
CA ALA A 221 -19.01 -5.74 -13.39
C ALA A 221 -19.74 -7.07 -13.12
N MET A 222 -20.70 -7.04 -12.19
CA MET A 222 -21.57 -8.20 -11.88
C MET A 222 -22.45 -8.58 -13.06
N LEU A 223 -23.08 -7.61 -13.72
CA LEU A 223 -23.92 -7.84 -14.91
C LEU A 223 -23.13 -8.40 -16.08
N MET A 224 -21.85 -8.07 -16.21
CA MET A 224 -20.93 -8.66 -17.20
C MET A 224 -20.46 -10.08 -16.85
N GLY A 225 -20.94 -10.67 -15.76
CA GLY A 225 -20.56 -12.03 -15.32
C GLY A 225 -19.17 -12.13 -14.71
N LEU A 226 -18.55 -11.01 -14.29
CA LEU A 226 -17.26 -11.07 -13.63
C LEU A 226 -17.40 -11.66 -12.20
N PRO A 227 -16.39 -12.39 -11.70
CA PRO A 227 -16.43 -13.04 -10.39
C PRO A 227 -16.18 -12.03 -9.24
N VAL A 228 -17.11 -11.07 -9.07
CA VAL A 228 -16.99 -9.95 -8.12
C VAL A 228 -16.78 -10.45 -6.70
N LYS A 229 -17.60 -11.41 -6.23
CA LYS A 229 -17.55 -11.93 -4.86
C LYS A 229 -16.19 -12.50 -4.50
N SER A 230 -15.71 -13.47 -5.28
CA SER A 230 -14.41 -14.11 -5.03
C SER A 230 -13.25 -13.13 -5.18
N THR A 231 -13.34 -12.18 -6.11
CA THR A 231 -12.30 -11.16 -6.30
C THR A 231 -12.20 -10.25 -5.07
N LYS A 232 -13.31 -9.76 -4.52
CA LYS A 232 -13.29 -8.93 -3.29
C LYS A 232 -12.72 -9.70 -2.10
N ILE A 233 -13.15 -10.96 -1.90
CA ILE A 233 -12.60 -11.81 -0.83
C ILE A 233 -11.09 -11.97 -0.97
N LEU A 234 -10.60 -12.29 -2.18
CA LEU A 234 -9.17 -12.47 -2.45
C LEU A 234 -8.36 -11.18 -2.28
N VAL A 235 -8.95 -10.02 -2.58
CA VAL A 235 -8.29 -8.71 -2.37
C VAL A 235 -8.00 -8.48 -0.89
N TYR A 236 -8.94 -8.76 0.01
CA TYR A 236 -8.70 -8.65 1.47
C TYR A 236 -7.74 -9.72 1.98
N ALA A 237 -7.83 -10.96 1.48
CA ALA A 237 -6.85 -12.01 1.80
C ALA A 237 -5.42 -11.60 1.38
N LEU A 238 -5.27 -10.99 0.20
CA LEU A 238 -3.99 -10.47 -0.28
C LEU A 238 -3.50 -9.29 0.59
N SER A 239 -4.41 -8.39 1.02
CA SER A 239 -4.08 -7.30 1.95
C SER A 239 -3.54 -7.82 3.27
N GLY A 240 -4.22 -8.80 3.86
CA GLY A 240 -3.78 -9.45 5.10
C GLY A 240 -2.45 -10.20 4.94
N LEU A 241 -2.23 -10.86 3.80
CA LEU A 241 -0.96 -11.51 3.48
C LEU A 241 0.18 -10.48 3.34
N CYS A 242 -0.03 -9.38 2.61
CA CYS A 242 0.93 -8.28 2.50
C CYS A 242 1.24 -7.67 3.87
N SER A 243 0.22 -7.53 4.74
CA SER A 243 0.39 -7.04 6.11
C SER A 243 1.25 -7.99 6.95
N ALA A 244 1.07 -9.31 6.82
CA ALA A 244 1.91 -10.30 7.49
C ALA A 244 3.37 -10.25 7.00
N ILE A 245 3.59 -10.15 5.69
CA ILE A 245 4.94 -9.99 5.11
C ILE A 245 5.57 -8.68 5.61
N ALA A 246 4.81 -7.59 5.61
CA ALA A 246 5.27 -6.31 6.15
C ALA A 246 5.66 -6.43 7.63
N GLY A 247 4.91 -7.20 8.44
CA GLY A 247 5.25 -7.47 9.84
C GLY A 247 6.54 -8.26 10.01
N ILE A 248 6.80 -9.25 9.15
CA ILE A 248 8.07 -10.00 9.15
C ILE A 248 9.23 -9.06 8.77
N LEU A 249 9.07 -8.24 7.72
CA LEU A 249 10.08 -7.27 7.30
C LEU A 249 10.34 -6.23 8.39
N PHE A 250 9.29 -5.79 9.09
CA PHE A 250 9.43 -4.85 10.19
C PHE A 250 10.10 -5.51 11.40
N SER A 251 9.89 -6.82 11.64
CA SER A 251 10.62 -7.58 12.66
C SER A 251 12.12 -7.69 12.33
N PHE A 252 12.50 -7.83 11.05
CA PHE A 252 13.91 -7.75 10.64
C PHE A 252 14.50 -6.36 10.89
N TYR A 253 13.72 -5.31 10.64
CA TYR A 253 14.17 -3.92 10.81
C TYR A 253 14.36 -3.53 12.29
N SER A 254 13.39 -3.88 13.15
CA SER A 254 13.35 -3.47 14.54
C SER A 254 13.94 -4.47 15.54
N LEU A 255 14.12 -5.75 15.12
CA LEU A 255 14.50 -6.90 15.97
C LEU A 255 13.68 -7.00 17.25
N SER A 256 12.40 -6.66 17.15
CA SER A 256 11.47 -6.70 18.29
C SER A 256 10.04 -6.92 17.85
N GLY A 257 9.23 -7.52 18.73
CA GLY A 257 7.77 -7.50 18.69
C GLY A 257 7.25 -6.53 19.73
N TYR A 258 6.42 -5.56 19.32
CA TYR A 258 5.84 -4.58 20.23
C TYR A 258 4.37 -4.34 19.91
N SER A 259 3.51 -4.43 20.94
CA SER A 259 2.06 -4.33 20.77
C SER A 259 1.56 -2.99 20.21
N LEU A 260 2.31 -1.89 20.43
CA LEU A 260 2.04 -0.57 19.89
C LEU A 260 2.76 -0.29 18.55
N ALA A 261 3.52 -1.24 18.03
CA ALA A 261 4.16 -1.10 16.71
C ALA A 261 3.12 -0.85 15.62
N ALA A 262 3.55 -0.20 14.55
CA ALA A 262 2.74 0.06 13.35
C ALA A 262 1.42 0.83 13.60
N GLN A 263 1.31 1.58 14.70
CA GLN A 263 0.16 2.44 14.98
C GLN A 263 0.09 3.60 13.96
N GLY A 264 -1.04 3.72 13.25
CA GLY A 264 -1.24 4.71 12.19
C GLY A 264 -0.61 4.34 10.86
N MET A 265 0.05 3.18 10.74
CA MET A 265 0.64 2.71 9.49
C MET A 265 -0.43 2.39 8.43
N GLU A 266 -1.65 2.06 8.84
CA GLU A 266 -2.82 1.96 7.97
C GLU A 266 -3.10 3.28 7.25
N LEU A 267 -3.00 4.41 7.96
CA LEU A 267 -3.18 5.74 7.38
C LEU A 267 -2.01 6.14 6.48
N ASP A 268 -0.78 5.79 6.87
CA ASP A 268 0.41 6.01 6.05
C ASP A 268 0.33 5.21 4.73
N ALA A 269 -0.14 3.95 4.76
CA ALA A 269 -0.35 3.14 3.58
C ALA A 269 -1.44 3.74 2.66
N ILE A 270 -2.58 4.19 3.22
CA ILE A 270 -3.62 4.88 2.45
C ILE A 270 -3.06 6.16 1.84
N ALA A 271 -2.33 6.97 2.63
CA ALA A 271 -1.74 8.22 2.15
C ALA A 271 -0.76 7.95 1.00
N ALA A 272 0.14 6.97 1.12
CA ALA A 272 1.08 6.59 0.08
C ALA A 272 0.35 6.20 -1.23
N VAL A 273 -0.70 5.38 -1.13
CA VAL A 273 -1.47 4.91 -2.29
C VAL A 273 -2.22 6.06 -2.97
N VAL A 274 -2.81 6.98 -2.19
CA VAL A 274 -3.54 8.15 -2.69
C VAL A 274 -2.59 9.19 -3.29
N ILE A 275 -1.50 9.51 -2.60
CA ILE A 275 -0.42 10.38 -3.12
C ILE A 275 0.14 9.76 -4.41
N GLY A 276 0.30 8.44 -4.47
CA GLY A 276 0.71 7.68 -5.65
C GLY A 276 -0.25 7.76 -6.85
N GLY A 277 -1.42 8.39 -6.68
CA GLY A 277 -2.37 8.68 -7.75
C GLY A 277 -3.50 7.65 -7.89
N THR A 278 -3.67 6.74 -6.92
CA THR A 278 -4.82 5.84 -6.88
C THR A 278 -6.03 6.59 -6.31
N LEU A 279 -7.18 6.53 -6.99
CA LEU A 279 -8.41 7.18 -6.54
C LEU A 279 -9.06 6.37 -5.42
N LEU A 280 -9.47 7.05 -4.33
CA LEU A 280 -10.22 6.43 -3.23
C LEU A 280 -11.59 5.87 -3.65
N THR A 281 -12.15 6.36 -4.75
CA THR A 281 -13.37 5.83 -5.33
C THR A 281 -13.18 4.50 -6.07
N GLY A 282 -11.93 4.06 -6.25
CA GLY A 282 -11.58 2.87 -6.99
C GLY A 282 -11.48 3.05 -8.51
N GLY A 283 -11.20 1.97 -9.20
CA GLY A 283 -11.20 1.84 -10.66
C GLY A 283 -9.99 2.45 -11.39
N THR A 284 -9.20 3.29 -10.73
CA THR A 284 -8.00 3.90 -11.33
C THR A 284 -6.87 4.01 -10.33
N GLY A 285 -5.67 3.64 -10.73
CA GLY A 285 -4.47 3.66 -9.92
C GLY A 285 -3.41 2.67 -10.42
N TYR A 286 -2.20 2.77 -9.87
CA TYR A 286 -1.06 1.96 -10.28
C TYR A 286 -0.19 1.60 -9.08
N VAL A 287 0.23 0.33 -8.97
CA VAL A 287 1.15 -0.12 -7.91
C VAL A 287 2.45 0.69 -7.88
N LEU A 288 3.03 0.97 -9.05
CA LEU A 288 4.25 1.78 -9.12
C LEU A 288 4.03 3.20 -8.58
N GLY A 289 2.83 3.77 -8.79
CA GLY A 289 2.46 5.05 -8.19
C GLY A 289 2.48 4.97 -6.66
N SER A 290 1.93 3.91 -6.08
CA SER A 290 1.92 3.70 -4.62
C SER A 290 3.33 3.56 -4.06
N VAL A 291 4.25 2.90 -4.78
CA VAL A 291 5.67 2.85 -4.40
C VAL A 291 6.29 4.24 -4.35
N VAL A 292 6.08 5.06 -5.39
CA VAL A 292 6.56 6.45 -5.39
C VAL A 292 5.92 7.26 -4.26
N GLY A 293 4.63 7.02 -3.96
CA GLY A 293 3.96 7.62 -2.80
C GLY A 293 4.64 7.27 -1.48
N VAL A 294 5.03 6.00 -1.27
CA VAL A 294 5.82 5.59 -0.09
C VAL A 294 7.16 6.31 -0.04
N LEU A 295 7.86 6.44 -1.18
CA LEU A 295 9.14 7.16 -1.23
C LEU A 295 8.98 8.66 -0.92
N VAL A 296 7.85 9.28 -1.30
CA VAL A 296 7.53 10.66 -0.89
C VAL A 296 7.38 10.76 0.63
N LEU A 297 6.70 9.80 1.27
CA LEU A 297 6.60 9.76 2.74
C LEU A 297 7.98 9.52 3.37
N GLY A 298 8.80 8.64 2.79
CA GLY A 298 10.17 8.37 3.23
C GLY A 298 11.06 9.62 3.18
N ILE A 299 10.96 10.42 2.11
CA ILE A 299 11.69 11.69 2.02
C ILE A 299 11.26 12.64 3.14
N VAL A 300 9.98 12.76 3.45
CA VAL A 300 9.50 13.59 4.59
C VAL A 300 10.16 13.15 5.90
N GLN A 301 10.21 11.84 6.17
CA GLN A 301 10.87 11.29 7.35
C GLN A 301 12.37 11.59 7.35
N THR A 302 13.02 11.41 6.21
CA THR A 302 14.45 11.70 6.02
C THR A 302 14.76 13.17 6.27
N PHE A 303 13.95 14.11 5.74
CA PHE A 303 14.11 15.54 6.03
C PHE A 303 14.06 15.86 7.51
N ILE A 304 13.08 15.32 8.22
CA ILE A 304 12.91 15.54 9.66
C ILE A 304 14.10 14.96 10.45
N ALA A 305 14.63 13.81 10.01
CA ALA A 305 15.81 13.21 10.62
C ALA A 305 17.08 14.03 10.38
N TYR A 306 17.25 14.62 9.19
CA TYR A 306 18.39 15.48 8.88
C TYR A 306 18.33 16.84 9.59
N ASP A 307 17.15 17.41 9.76
CA ASP A 307 16.96 18.68 10.48
C ASP A 307 17.34 18.55 11.97
N GLY A 308 17.00 17.42 12.60
CA GLY A 308 17.35 17.09 13.98
C GLY A 308 16.68 17.98 15.05
N THR A 309 16.04 19.09 14.68
CA THR A 309 15.33 20.01 15.58
C THR A 309 13.84 19.72 15.64
N LEU A 310 13.29 19.10 14.60
CA LEU A 310 11.88 18.78 14.49
C LEU A 310 11.58 17.43 15.16
N SER A 311 10.53 17.39 15.96
CA SER A 311 10.05 16.12 16.52
C SER A 311 9.43 15.24 15.44
N SER A 312 9.47 13.91 15.63
CA SER A 312 8.85 12.93 14.69
C SER A 312 7.34 13.14 14.48
N TRP A 313 6.66 13.89 15.34
CA TRP A 313 5.25 14.26 15.17
C TRP A 313 5.00 15.15 13.95
N TRP A 314 6.00 15.95 13.53
CA TRP A 314 5.91 16.75 12.31
C TRP A 314 5.70 15.90 11.08
N THR A 315 6.22 14.67 11.05
CA THR A 315 5.96 13.71 9.97
C THR A 315 4.46 13.51 9.76
N LYS A 316 3.71 13.28 10.85
CA LYS A 316 2.26 13.05 10.76
C LYS A 316 1.50 14.31 10.29
N ILE A 317 1.92 15.49 10.70
CA ILE A 317 1.33 16.77 10.26
C ILE A 317 1.54 16.96 8.75
N VAL A 318 2.77 16.76 8.27
CA VAL A 318 3.10 16.90 6.84
C VAL A 318 2.39 15.87 5.99
N ILE A 319 2.38 14.60 6.42
CA ILE A 319 1.66 13.52 5.72
C ILE A 319 0.17 13.82 5.62
N GLY A 320 -0.47 14.25 6.73
CA GLY A 320 -1.88 14.62 6.73
C GLY A 320 -2.18 15.80 5.79
N GLY A 321 -1.32 16.82 5.79
CA GLY A 321 -1.41 17.97 4.87
C GLY A 321 -1.25 17.56 3.41
N LEU A 322 -0.26 16.74 3.09
CA LEU A 322 -0.06 16.21 1.73
C LEU A 322 -1.26 15.39 1.27
N LEU A 323 -1.77 14.49 2.10
CA LEU A 323 -2.94 13.69 1.79
C LEU A 323 -4.15 14.58 1.45
N LEU A 324 -4.42 15.60 2.28
CA LEU A 324 -5.51 16.54 2.05
C LEU A 324 -5.35 17.26 0.71
N VAL A 325 -4.15 17.79 0.41
CA VAL A 325 -3.85 18.46 -0.85
C VAL A 325 -4.08 17.53 -2.04
N PHE A 326 -3.58 16.28 -1.97
CA PHE A 326 -3.76 15.32 -3.07
C PHE A 326 -5.22 14.93 -3.28
N ILE A 327 -6.01 14.73 -2.22
CA ILE A 327 -7.45 14.44 -2.35
C ILE A 327 -8.20 15.62 -3.01
N LEU A 328 -7.88 16.86 -2.61
CA LEU A 328 -8.47 18.05 -3.22
C LEU A 328 -8.09 18.17 -4.70
N LEU A 329 -6.83 17.97 -5.04
CA LEU A 329 -6.36 17.97 -6.43
C LEU A 329 -7.05 16.89 -7.27
N GLN A 330 -7.15 15.65 -6.77
CA GLN A 330 -7.85 14.57 -7.45
C GLN A 330 -9.32 14.96 -7.73
N ARG A 331 -10.00 15.56 -6.78
CA ARG A 331 -11.40 15.99 -6.93
C ARG A 331 -11.57 17.12 -7.94
N LEU A 332 -10.62 18.06 -8.00
CA LEU A 332 -10.62 19.14 -9.00
C LEU A 332 -10.39 18.59 -10.41
N PHE A 333 -9.46 17.64 -10.59
CA PHE A 333 -9.24 17.00 -11.88
C PHE A 333 -10.44 16.16 -12.33
N ALA A 334 -11.07 15.42 -11.44
CA ALA A 334 -12.26 14.63 -11.74
C ALA A 334 -13.43 15.51 -12.22
N ARG A 335 -13.63 16.69 -11.63
CA ARG A 335 -14.68 17.67 -12.05
C ARG A 335 -14.43 18.26 -13.45
N LYS A 336 -13.17 18.38 -13.90
CA LYS A 336 -12.85 18.92 -15.23
C LYS A 336 -12.95 17.88 -16.33
N ALA A 337 -13.00 16.59 -15.99
CA ALA A 337 -13.04 15.48 -16.95
C ALA A 337 -14.47 14.96 -17.25
N GLY A 338 -15.46 15.29 -16.42
CA GLY A 338 -16.89 15.03 -16.65
C GLY A 338 -17.60 16.29 -17.15
#